data_a658a85737055f3faaf37ecfbb0dac54
#
_entry.id   a658a85737055f3faaf37ecfbb0dac54
#
_cell.length_a   1.000
_cell.length_b   1.000
_cell.length_c   1.000
_cell.angle_alpha   90.00
_cell.angle_beta   90.00
_cell.angle_gamma   90.00
#
_symmetry.space_group_name_H-M   'P 1'
#
loop_
_entity.id
_entity.type
_entity.pdbx_description
1 polymer ?
#
loop_
_entity_poly.entity_id
_entity_poly.type
_entity_poly.pdbx_seq_one_letter_code
_entity_poly.pdbx_strand_id
1 'polypeptide(L)'
;YAKLADKLQADIAVLEGGYSVEAALPYVNTGIILAMADMDYSKVVEPDQSDLRQQDERCNKRVDQLIAETGELWRSRFSTRKELLAKCGNSWSRKKSIYYDEEGIREEQIETAHYCRQCSGYLTIRTAAAGTRFGDQSAFIISLKRDTCSECRQTAYDEAQLEKRNGKWQYV
;
A
#
# COMPACT_ATOMS: atom_id res chain seq x y z
N TYR A 1 10.17 -13.21 10.48
CA TYR A 1 8.94 -13.59 9.75
C TYR A 1 8.17 -14.68 10.53
N ALA A 2 8.80 -15.80 10.96
CA ALA A 2 8.14 -16.87 11.73
C ALA A 2 7.41 -16.33 12.98
N LYS A 3 8.09 -15.52 13.82
CA LYS A 3 7.46 -14.84 14.98
C LYS A 3 6.27 -13.97 14.62
N LEU A 4 6.27 -13.37 13.42
CA LEU A 4 5.16 -12.57 12.96
C LEU A 4 3.97 -13.44 12.56
N ALA A 5 4.22 -14.52 11.82
CA ALA A 5 3.20 -15.49 11.43
C ALA A 5 2.52 -16.12 12.66
N ASP A 6 3.32 -16.54 13.63
CA ASP A 6 2.86 -17.08 14.92
C ASP A 6 2.01 -16.04 15.68
N LYS A 7 2.52 -14.83 15.86
CA LYS A 7 1.81 -13.76 16.58
C LYS A 7 0.50 -13.34 15.92
N LEU A 8 0.40 -13.39 14.60
CA LEU A 8 -0.79 -13.03 13.83
C LEU A 8 -1.80 -14.16 13.74
N GLN A 9 -1.41 -15.40 14.10
CA GLN A 9 -2.23 -16.62 13.90
C GLN A 9 -2.77 -16.67 12.46
N ALA A 10 -1.84 -16.51 11.50
CA ALA A 10 -2.19 -16.38 10.08
C ALA A 10 -2.69 -17.69 9.50
N ASP A 11 -3.84 -17.69 8.85
CA ASP A 11 -4.40 -18.84 8.13
C ASP A 11 -3.77 -19.02 6.75
N ILE A 12 -3.29 -17.93 6.15
CA ILE A 12 -2.70 -17.92 4.81
C ILE A 12 -1.45 -17.05 4.83
N ALA A 13 -0.36 -17.55 4.27
CA ALA A 13 0.86 -16.80 4.00
C ALA A 13 1.13 -16.77 2.50
N VAL A 14 1.33 -15.56 1.95
CA VAL A 14 1.69 -15.36 0.55
C VAL A 14 3.13 -14.92 0.47
N LEU A 15 3.92 -15.63 -0.32
CA LEU A 15 5.33 -15.30 -0.59
C LEU A 15 5.38 -14.24 -1.69
N GLU A 16 5.98 -13.09 -1.37
CA GLU A 16 6.23 -12.01 -2.29
C GLU A 16 7.58 -11.39 -1.97
N GLY A 17 8.43 -11.20 -2.99
CA GLY A 17 9.80 -10.71 -2.80
C GLY A 17 10.74 -11.75 -2.19
N GLY A 18 11.92 -11.31 -1.77
CA GLY A 18 12.88 -12.19 -1.07
C GLY A 18 13.49 -13.28 -1.97
N TYR A 19 13.97 -12.90 -3.14
CA TYR A 19 14.42 -13.85 -4.18
C TYR A 19 15.78 -14.51 -3.91
N SER A 20 16.29 -14.47 -2.67
CA SER A 20 17.51 -15.18 -2.26
C SER A 20 17.25 -16.70 -2.14
N VAL A 21 17.13 -17.36 -3.29
CA VAL A 21 16.69 -18.77 -3.41
C VAL A 21 17.69 -19.72 -2.74
N GLU A 22 18.99 -19.42 -2.80
CA GLU A 22 20.07 -20.28 -2.30
C GLU A 22 20.40 -20.01 -0.82
N ALA A 23 19.94 -18.90 -0.25
CA ALA A 23 20.28 -18.51 1.12
C ALA A 23 19.02 -18.30 1.98
N ALA A 24 18.57 -17.06 2.18
CA ALA A 24 17.56 -16.71 3.16
C ALA A 24 16.18 -17.37 2.93
N LEU A 25 15.76 -17.52 1.68
CA LEU A 25 14.37 -17.91 1.35
C LEU A 25 13.98 -19.29 1.91
N PRO A 26 14.79 -20.37 1.79
CA PRO A 26 14.44 -21.68 2.36
C PRO A 26 14.22 -21.65 3.87
N TYR A 27 15.05 -20.90 4.59
CA TYR A 27 14.94 -20.77 6.05
C TYR A 27 13.74 -19.93 6.48
N VAL A 28 13.50 -18.81 5.81
CA VAL A 28 12.33 -17.97 6.06
C VAL A 28 11.04 -18.77 5.83
N ASN A 29 10.94 -19.48 4.71
CA ASN A 29 9.77 -20.28 4.37
C ASN A 29 9.56 -21.43 5.36
N THR A 30 10.63 -22.15 5.70
CA THR A 30 10.57 -23.23 6.71
C THR A 30 10.07 -22.68 8.05
N GLY A 31 10.62 -21.55 8.50
CA GLY A 31 10.21 -20.92 9.73
C GLY A 31 8.74 -20.50 9.74
N ILE A 32 8.24 -19.95 8.63
CA ILE A 32 6.82 -19.56 8.47
C ILE A 32 5.92 -20.80 8.51
N ILE A 33 6.27 -21.86 7.77
CA ILE A 33 5.51 -23.11 7.71
C ILE A 33 5.40 -23.74 9.10
N LEU A 34 6.53 -23.85 9.83
CA LEU A 34 6.54 -24.40 11.18
C LEU A 34 5.69 -23.55 12.14
N ALA A 35 5.80 -22.23 12.08
CA ALA A 35 5.00 -21.33 12.91
C ALA A 35 3.49 -21.47 12.64
N MET A 36 3.08 -21.56 11.38
CA MET A 36 1.67 -21.76 10.99
C MET A 36 1.15 -23.15 11.36
N ALA A 37 2.04 -24.16 11.48
CA ALA A 37 1.70 -25.50 11.92
C ALA A 37 1.77 -25.67 13.45
N ASP A 38 1.94 -24.60 14.22
CA ASP A 38 2.16 -24.61 15.66
C ASP A 38 3.34 -25.53 16.11
N MET A 39 4.39 -25.54 15.29
CA MET A 39 5.59 -26.34 15.51
C MET A 39 6.76 -25.44 15.94
N ASP A 40 7.73 -26.04 16.66
CA ASP A 40 8.93 -25.32 17.09
C ASP A 40 9.80 -24.89 15.89
N TYR A 41 9.92 -23.59 15.69
CA TYR A 41 10.76 -22.96 14.67
C TYR A 41 12.06 -22.33 15.23
N SER A 42 12.34 -22.50 16.52
CA SER A 42 13.49 -21.86 17.19
C SER A 42 14.85 -22.29 16.63
N LYS A 43 14.90 -23.46 16.00
CA LYS A 43 16.12 -24.04 15.39
C LYS A 43 16.29 -23.69 13.91
N VAL A 44 15.34 -22.99 13.32
CA VAL A 44 15.45 -22.52 11.92
C VAL A 44 16.35 -21.30 11.90
N VAL A 45 17.63 -21.52 11.61
CA VAL A 45 18.67 -20.49 11.59
C VAL A 45 19.39 -20.55 10.27
N GLU A 46 19.58 -19.38 9.64
CA GLU A 46 20.36 -19.27 8.42
C GLU A 46 21.84 -19.59 8.72
N PRO A 47 22.51 -20.46 7.91
CA PRO A 47 23.85 -20.95 8.24
C PRO A 47 24.92 -19.85 8.28
N ASP A 48 24.81 -18.82 7.47
CA ASP A 48 25.81 -17.76 7.30
C ASP A 48 25.54 -16.52 8.16
N GLN A 49 25.00 -16.71 9.36
CA GLN A 49 24.76 -15.59 10.30
C GLN A 49 26.02 -14.80 10.71
N SER A 50 27.23 -15.37 10.48
CA SER A 50 28.49 -14.69 10.77
C SER A 50 28.71 -13.40 9.98
N ASP A 51 28.03 -13.25 8.83
CA ASP A 51 28.12 -12.08 7.94
C ASP A 51 26.97 -11.08 8.09
N LEU A 52 26.13 -11.23 9.12
CA LEU A 52 25.13 -10.24 9.45
C LEU A 52 25.84 -8.91 9.79
N ARG A 53 26.03 -8.08 8.78
CA ARG A 53 26.40 -6.68 8.98
C ARG A 53 25.35 -6.09 9.89
N GLN A 54 25.77 -5.71 11.09
CA GLN A 54 24.87 -5.00 11.99
C GLN A 54 24.37 -3.75 11.25
N GLN A 55 23.07 -3.60 11.22
CA GLN A 55 22.45 -2.41 10.63
C GLN A 55 22.96 -1.18 11.38
N ASP A 56 23.31 -0.13 10.64
CA ASP A 56 23.77 1.14 11.20
C ASP A 56 22.75 1.67 12.25
N GLU A 57 23.27 2.16 13.36
CA GLU A 57 22.47 2.74 14.46
C GLU A 57 21.52 3.84 13.97
N ARG A 58 21.95 4.63 12.96
CA ARG A 58 21.11 5.65 12.34
C ARG A 58 19.90 5.03 11.65
N CYS A 59 20.09 3.91 10.94
CA CYS A 59 19.01 3.16 10.33
C CYS A 59 18.05 2.59 11.38
N ASN A 60 18.57 2.03 12.46
CA ASN A 60 17.75 1.49 13.54
C ASN A 60 16.88 2.59 14.19
N LYS A 61 17.46 3.73 14.51
CA LYS A 61 16.73 4.89 15.03
C LYS A 61 15.62 5.34 14.08
N ARG A 62 15.90 5.35 12.76
CA ARG A 62 14.86 5.71 11.77
C ARG A 62 13.74 4.70 11.70
N VAL A 63 14.06 3.40 11.76
CA VAL A 63 13.07 2.31 11.80
C VAL A 63 12.19 2.45 13.05
N ASP A 64 12.79 2.64 14.23
CA ASP A 64 12.05 2.80 15.48
C ASP A 64 11.12 4.02 15.43
N GLN A 65 11.59 5.13 14.89
CA GLN A 65 10.78 6.32 14.66
C GLN A 65 9.60 6.03 13.75
N LEU A 66 9.82 5.36 12.60
CA LEU A 66 8.76 4.99 11.67
C LEU A 66 7.73 4.04 12.29
N ILE A 67 8.20 3.09 13.12
CA ILE A 67 7.30 2.18 13.86
C ILE A 67 6.43 2.99 14.83
N ALA A 68 7.01 3.92 15.57
CA ALA A 68 6.27 4.76 16.51
C ALA A 68 5.25 5.66 15.78
N GLU A 69 5.66 6.36 14.73
CA GLU A 69 4.80 7.23 13.90
C GLU A 69 3.64 6.42 13.27
N THR A 70 3.95 5.28 12.66
CA THR A 70 2.93 4.40 12.02
C THR A 70 1.98 3.82 13.06
N GLY A 71 2.51 3.42 14.23
CA GLY A 71 1.72 2.92 15.35
C GLY A 71 0.74 3.97 15.86
N GLU A 72 1.16 5.24 15.95
CA GLU A 72 0.28 6.34 16.36
C GLU A 72 -0.79 6.64 15.32
N LEU A 73 -0.42 6.72 14.03
CA LEU A 73 -1.38 6.88 12.94
C LEU A 73 -2.42 5.76 12.94
N TRP A 74 -2.01 4.53 13.22
CA TRP A 74 -2.93 3.39 13.29
C TRP A 74 -3.88 3.47 14.50
N ARG A 75 -3.37 3.84 15.68
CA ARG A 75 -4.19 4.02 16.89
C ARG A 75 -5.19 5.15 16.74
N SER A 76 -4.76 6.28 16.14
CA SER A 76 -5.59 7.48 15.96
C SER A 76 -6.49 7.47 14.72
N ARG A 77 -6.42 6.42 13.88
CA ARG A 77 -7.07 6.38 12.56
C ARG A 77 -8.56 6.74 12.53
N PHE A 78 -9.31 6.45 13.58
CA PHE A 78 -10.75 6.77 13.66
C PHE A 78 -11.02 8.20 14.12
N SER A 79 -10.23 8.72 15.08
CA SER A 79 -10.31 10.13 15.52
C SER A 79 -9.79 11.06 14.43
N THR A 80 -8.68 10.72 13.80
CA THR A 80 -8.08 11.47 12.69
C THR A 80 -9.04 11.62 11.51
N ARG A 81 -9.85 10.60 11.19
CA ARG A 81 -10.88 10.71 10.15
C ARG A 81 -11.88 11.84 10.45
N LYS A 82 -12.35 11.93 11.69
CA LYS A 82 -13.31 12.97 12.12
C LYS A 82 -12.68 14.36 12.04
N GLU A 83 -11.43 14.48 12.43
CA GLU A 83 -10.66 15.73 12.36
C GLU A 83 -10.35 16.14 10.91
N LEU A 84 -10.00 15.19 10.05
CA LEU A 84 -9.78 15.43 8.62
C LEU A 84 -11.05 15.92 7.94
N LEU A 85 -12.19 15.32 8.23
CA LEU A 85 -13.49 15.79 7.73
C LEU A 85 -13.80 17.23 8.18
N ALA A 86 -13.38 17.60 9.39
CA ALA A 86 -13.56 18.94 9.91
C ALA A 86 -12.60 19.96 9.29
N LYS A 87 -11.36 19.57 8.97
CA LYS A 87 -10.29 20.45 8.48
C LYS A 87 -10.24 20.56 6.96
N CYS A 88 -10.42 19.45 6.25
CA CYS A 88 -10.21 19.35 4.79
C CYS A 88 -11.51 19.40 3.99
N GLY A 89 -12.67 19.59 4.64
CA GLY A 89 -13.97 19.47 3.99
C GLY A 89 -14.21 18.02 3.54
N ASN A 90 -14.80 17.87 2.33
CA ASN A 90 -15.22 16.55 1.85
C ASN A 90 -14.15 15.80 1.06
N SER A 91 -12.97 16.38 0.83
CA SER A 91 -11.91 15.70 0.05
C SER A 91 -10.51 16.13 0.47
N TRP A 92 -9.55 15.24 0.21
CA TRP A 92 -8.12 15.48 0.39
C TRP A 92 -7.37 14.90 -0.79
N SER A 93 -6.40 15.65 -1.32
CA SER A 93 -5.62 15.23 -2.48
C SER A 93 -4.13 15.21 -2.19
N ARG A 94 -3.43 14.27 -2.83
CA ARG A 94 -1.97 14.22 -2.85
C ARG A 94 -1.44 13.98 -4.26
N LYS A 95 -0.22 14.46 -4.51
CA LYS A 95 0.56 14.10 -5.69
C LYS A 95 1.50 12.95 -5.35
N LYS A 96 1.70 12.03 -6.28
CA LYS A 96 2.63 10.91 -6.17
C LYS A 96 3.32 10.74 -7.53
N SER A 97 4.63 10.59 -7.51
CA SER A 97 5.44 10.26 -8.69
C SER A 97 6.00 8.86 -8.51
N ILE A 98 5.89 8.04 -9.53
CA ILE A 98 6.39 6.67 -9.56
C ILE A 98 7.34 6.55 -10.75
N TYR A 99 8.48 5.93 -10.52
CA TYR A 99 9.42 5.59 -11.58
C TYR A 99 9.57 4.07 -11.65
N TYR A 100 9.29 3.53 -12.82
CA TYR A 100 9.46 2.11 -13.14
C TYR A 100 10.81 1.98 -13.87
N ASP A 101 11.84 1.59 -13.14
CA ASP A 101 13.24 1.59 -13.59
C ASP A 101 13.52 0.61 -14.72
N GLU A 102 12.92 -0.57 -14.71
CA GLU A 102 13.09 -1.58 -15.76
C GLU A 102 12.59 -1.10 -17.14
N GLU A 103 11.57 -0.27 -17.16
CA GLU A 103 10.88 0.18 -18.36
C GLU A 103 11.14 1.67 -18.68
N GLY A 104 11.80 2.40 -17.77
CA GLY A 104 12.07 3.83 -17.89
C GLY A 104 10.79 4.69 -17.84
N ILE A 105 9.67 4.14 -17.38
CA ILE A 105 8.38 4.82 -17.33
C ILE A 105 8.32 5.75 -16.12
N ARG A 106 7.82 6.96 -16.33
CA ARG A 106 7.50 7.92 -15.27
C ARG A 106 6.00 8.10 -15.20
N GLU A 107 5.42 7.90 -14.04
CA GLU A 107 4.00 8.07 -13.78
C GLU A 107 3.77 9.13 -12.72
N GLU A 108 2.95 10.12 -13.05
CA GLU A 108 2.47 11.16 -12.14
C GLU A 108 1.01 10.89 -11.78
N GLN A 109 0.72 10.82 -10.50
CA GLN A 109 -0.63 10.56 -9.99
C GLN A 109 -1.12 11.72 -9.13
N ILE A 110 -2.41 12.05 -9.27
CA ILE A 110 -3.16 12.86 -8.31
C ILE A 110 -4.22 11.94 -7.72
N GLU A 111 -4.02 11.56 -6.47
CA GLU A 111 -4.97 10.76 -5.71
C GLU A 111 -5.85 11.69 -4.88
N THR A 112 -7.18 11.57 -4.99
CA THR A 112 -8.13 12.36 -4.21
C THR A 112 -9.06 11.43 -3.44
N ALA A 113 -8.97 11.46 -2.12
CA ALA A 113 -9.89 10.77 -1.22
C ALA A 113 -11.12 11.65 -0.98
N HIS A 114 -12.30 11.16 -1.33
CA HIS A 114 -13.60 11.79 -1.09
C HIS A 114 -14.22 11.17 0.16
N TYR A 115 -14.38 12.00 1.20
CA TYR A 115 -14.89 11.54 2.48
C TYR A 115 -16.40 11.63 2.54
N CYS A 116 -17.01 10.65 3.20
CA CYS A 116 -18.43 10.63 3.48
C CYS A 116 -18.67 10.43 4.98
N ARG A 117 -19.73 11.03 5.50
CA ARG A 117 -20.12 10.84 6.90
C ARG A 117 -20.78 9.49 7.16
N GLN A 118 -21.36 8.89 6.11
CA GLN A 118 -22.16 7.65 6.22
C GLN A 118 -21.39 6.40 5.81
N CYS A 119 -20.32 6.53 4.97
CA CYS A 119 -19.58 5.39 4.44
C CYS A 119 -18.09 5.70 4.32
N SER A 120 -17.31 4.77 3.75
CA SER A 120 -15.87 4.97 3.49
C SER A 120 -15.55 6.04 2.43
N GLY A 121 -16.57 6.59 1.75
CA GLY A 121 -16.35 7.47 0.62
C GLY A 121 -15.84 6.71 -0.61
N TYR A 122 -15.07 7.39 -1.45
CA TYR A 122 -14.42 6.82 -2.63
C TYR A 122 -13.08 7.50 -2.90
N LEU A 123 -12.26 6.89 -3.75
CA LEU A 123 -10.97 7.44 -4.17
C LEU A 123 -10.99 7.66 -5.68
N THR A 124 -10.53 8.82 -6.13
CA THR A 124 -10.23 9.06 -7.54
C THR A 124 -8.73 9.19 -7.74
N ILE A 125 -8.24 8.65 -8.85
CA ILE A 125 -6.83 8.73 -9.24
C ILE A 125 -6.79 9.23 -10.68
N ARG A 126 -6.14 10.36 -10.88
CA ARG A 126 -5.78 10.87 -12.20
C ARG A 126 -4.32 10.53 -12.41
N THR A 127 -4.02 9.73 -13.42
CA THR A 127 -2.66 9.31 -13.70
C THR A 127 -2.26 9.61 -15.13
N ALA A 128 -1.00 9.99 -15.31
CA ALA A 128 -0.36 10.17 -16.60
C ALA A 128 1.02 9.51 -16.56
N ALA A 129 1.27 8.61 -17.50
CA ALA A 129 2.52 7.88 -17.65
C ALA A 129 3.21 8.28 -18.94
N ALA A 130 4.48 8.68 -18.86
CA ALA A 130 5.34 9.02 -19.97
C ALA A 130 6.42 7.96 -20.18
N GLY A 131 6.86 7.78 -21.44
CA GLY A 131 7.91 6.84 -21.79
C GLY A 131 7.42 5.41 -22.02
N THR A 132 6.10 5.17 -22.07
CA THR A 132 5.58 3.83 -22.36
C THR A 132 5.83 3.46 -23.83
N ARG A 133 5.90 2.14 -24.12
CA ARG A 133 6.03 1.64 -25.50
C ARG A 133 4.84 2.00 -26.42
N PHE A 134 3.74 2.46 -25.84
CA PHE A 134 2.53 2.89 -26.56
C PHE A 134 2.39 4.43 -26.61
N GLY A 135 3.47 5.16 -26.28
CA GLY A 135 3.44 6.61 -26.10
C GLY A 135 2.92 7.01 -24.73
N ASP A 136 2.65 8.28 -24.54
CA ASP A 136 2.11 8.80 -23.29
C ASP A 136 0.69 8.27 -23.06
N GLN A 137 0.46 7.78 -21.87
CA GLN A 137 -0.82 7.21 -21.46
C GLN A 137 -1.40 8.03 -20.31
N SER A 138 -2.72 8.14 -20.29
CA SER A 138 -3.41 8.78 -19.16
C SER A 138 -4.69 8.02 -18.81
N ALA A 139 -5.01 7.96 -17.52
CA ALA A 139 -6.19 7.30 -17.04
C ALA A 139 -6.85 8.06 -15.89
N PHE A 140 -8.17 7.95 -15.81
CA PHE A 140 -8.97 8.34 -14.67
C PHE A 140 -9.58 7.10 -14.04
N ILE A 141 -9.28 6.88 -12.76
CA ILE A 141 -9.66 5.66 -12.04
C ILE A 141 -10.51 6.04 -10.83
N ILE A 142 -11.62 5.35 -10.63
CA ILE A 142 -12.44 5.45 -9.43
C ILE A 142 -12.38 4.14 -8.67
N SER A 143 -12.02 4.22 -7.39
CA SER A 143 -12.03 3.08 -6.48
C SER A 143 -13.18 3.21 -5.48
N LEU A 144 -14.14 2.28 -5.57
CA LEU A 144 -15.29 2.18 -4.67
C LEU A 144 -15.06 1.01 -3.72
N LYS A 145 -15.30 1.24 -2.43
CA LYS A 145 -15.30 0.17 -1.45
C LYS A 145 -16.66 -0.52 -1.37
N ARG A 146 -16.70 -1.70 -0.78
CA ARG A 146 -17.93 -2.48 -0.64
C ARG A 146 -19.01 -1.72 0.13
N ASP A 147 -18.62 -0.95 1.15
CA ASP A 147 -19.49 -0.16 2.01
C ASP A 147 -19.80 1.25 1.46
N THR A 148 -19.34 1.60 0.26
CA THR A 148 -19.64 2.90 -0.37
C THR A 148 -21.15 3.05 -0.58
N CYS A 149 -21.76 4.09 0.01
CA CYS A 149 -23.20 4.34 -0.08
C CYS A 149 -23.65 4.73 -1.49
N SER A 150 -24.95 4.67 -1.76
CA SER A 150 -25.55 4.96 -3.07
C SER A 150 -25.25 6.38 -3.54
N GLU A 151 -25.30 7.36 -2.65
CA GLU A 151 -25.01 8.76 -2.97
C GLU A 151 -23.56 8.94 -3.43
N CYS A 152 -22.58 8.38 -2.70
CA CYS A 152 -21.19 8.41 -3.12
C CYS A 152 -20.93 7.66 -4.43
N ARG A 153 -21.63 6.55 -4.67
CA ARG A 153 -21.54 5.81 -5.94
C ARG A 153 -22.06 6.65 -7.09
N GLN A 154 -23.20 7.35 -6.92
CA GLN A 154 -23.76 8.20 -7.95
C GLN A 154 -22.83 9.39 -8.24
N THR A 155 -22.32 10.08 -7.19
CA THR A 155 -21.37 11.18 -7.36
C THR A 155 -20.11 10.74 -8.10
N ALA A 156 -19.55 9.60 -7.74
CA ALA A 156 -18.38 9.03 -8.39
C ALA A 156 -18.64 8.70 -9.87
N TYR A 157 -19.83 8.15 -10.18
CA TYR A 157 -20.23 7.87 -11.55
C TYR A 157 -20.38 9.17 -12.37
N ASP A 158 -21.02 10.20 -11.80
CA ASP A 158 -21.20 11.48 -12.47
C ASP A 158 -19.85 12.16 -12.75
N GLU A 159 -18.89 12.06 -11.81
CA GLU A 159 -17.50 12.52 -12.00
C GLU A 159 -16.82 11.76 -13.16
N ALA A 160 -16.97 10.45 -13.23
CA ALA A 160 -16.43 9.65 -14.34
C ALA A 160 -17.01 10.08 -15.68
N GLN A 161 -18.31 10.31 -15.77
CA GLN A 161 -18.96 10.77 -16.99
C GLN A 161 -18.47 12.16 -17.43
N LEU A 162 -18.24 13.05 -16.45
CA LEU A 162 -17.71 14.39 -16.71
C LEU A 162 -16.28 14.30 -17.26
N GLU A 163 -15.41 13.51 -16.63
CA GLU A 163 -14.02 13.30 -17.08
C GLU A 163 -13.97 12.68 -18.48
N LYS A 164 -14.85 11.73 -18.78
CA LYS A 164 -14.99 11.14 -20.11
C LYS A 164 -15.39 12.17 -21.17
N ARG A 165 -16.34 13.04 -20.87
CA ARG A 165 -16.79 14.11 -21.78
C ARG A 165 -15.70 15.14 -22.05
N ASN A 166 -14.86 15.42 -21.05
CA ASN A 166 -13.77 16.38 -21.17
C ASN A 166 -12.63 15.87 -22.08
N GLY A 167 -12.62 14.57 -22.42
CA GLY A 167 -11.68 13.97 -23.37
C GLY A 167 -10.21 14.04 -22.94
N LYS A 168 -9.94 14.31 -21.66
CA LYS A 168 -8.57 14.44 -21.12
C LYS A 168 -7.88 13.09 -20.88
N TRP A 169 -8.67 12.03 -20.78
CA TRP A 169 -8.20 10.72 -20.36
C TRP A 169 -8.44 9.69 -21.45
N GLN A 170 -7.48 8.85 -21.70
CA GLN A 170 -7.59 7.75 -22.67
C GLN A 170 -8.47 6.62 -22.12
N TYR A 171 -8.47 6.45 -20.80
CA TYR A 171 -9.25 5.44 -20.09
C TYR A 171 -10.00 6.07 -18.90
N VAL A 172 -11.27 5.67 -18.73
CA VAL A 172 -12.14 6.12 -17.63
C VAL A 172 -12.83 4.92 -17.02
#